data_7afac6228dafac655a2b71ce8b752f0f
#
_entry.id   7afac6228dafac655a2b71ce8b752f0f
#
_cell.length_a   1.000
_cell.length_b   1.000
_cell.length_c   1.000
_cell.angle_alpha   90.00
_cell.angle_beta   90.00
_cell.angle_gamma   90.00
#
_symmetry.space_group_name_H-M   'P 1'
#
loop_
_entity.id
_entity.type
_entity.pdbx_description
1 polymer ?
#
loop_
_entity_poly.entity_id
_entity_poly.type
_entity_poly.pdbx_seq_one_letter_code
_entity_poly.pdbx_strand_id
1 'polypeptide(L)'
;IPGGSGNSLLHDLGLIDPMSAAKAIVAGHTRSIDTAQIEMNHIVRYSINLIGWGLVTDVGRRAEALRWLGPRRYTVSSIIEILLRKNRRATLVVDDKTFVNDFTFVVACNSIHIGKGMKMAPYAELDDGLIDLLVVDANITRQRLFSVLPKLFDGTHVNEPEVAYHQASSFSLFPETDDILNIDGEMVGTTPITVRMLKHAIKIFA
;
A
#
# COMPACT_ATOMS: atom_id res chain seq x y z
N ILE A 1 7.89 -1.03 -18.76
CA ILE A 1 9.27 -1.56 -18.73
C ILE A 1 9.85 -1.24 -17.36
N PRO A 2 10.47 -2.21 -16.66
CA PRO A 2 11.08 -1.97 -15.36
C PRO A 2 12.16 -0.90 -15.44
N GLY A 3 12.07 0.13 -14.61
CA GLY A 3 13.00 1.25 -14.54
C GLY A 3 13.16 1.83 -13.14
N GLY A 4 12.27 1.43 -12.22
CA GLY A 4 12.28 1.84 -10.83
C GLY A 4 13.01 0.86 -9.91
N SER A 5 13.22 1.27 -8.65
CA SER A 5 13.82 0.39 -7.62
C SER A 5 12.84 -0.62 -7.02
N GLY A 6 11.54 -0.43 -7.19
CA GLY A 6 10.48 -1.27 -6.60
C GLY A 6 9.82 -2.18 -7.63
N ASN A 7 9.40 -1.61 -8.76
CA ASN A 7 8.70 -2.31 -9.86
C ASN A 7 7.52 -3.19 -9.38
N SER A 8 6.76 -2.73 -8.38
CA SER A 8 5.77 -3.53 -7.66
C SER A 8 4.74 -4.18 -8.59
N LEU A 9 4.07 -3.40 -9.42
CA LEU A 9 3.09 -3.92 -10.39
C LEU A 9 3.71 -4.92 -11.37
N LEU A 10 4.97 -4.70 -11.79
CA LEU A 10 5.65 -5.62 -12.71
C LEU A 10 6.01 -6.97 -12.07
N HIS A 11 6.14 -7.03 -10.74
CA HIS A 11 6.23 -8.31 -10.02
C HIS A 11 4.93 -9.10 -10.18
N ASP A 12 3.77 -8.47 -10.03
CA ASP A 12 2.46 -9.12 -10.14
C ASP A 12 2.15 -9.56 -11.58
N LEU A 13 2.69 -8.84 -12.57
CA LEU A 13 2.56 -9.18 -13.98
C LEU A 13 3.60 -10.19 -14.48
N GLY A 14 4.59 -10.56 -13.66
CA GLY A 14 5.71 -11.42 -14.08
C GLY A 14 6.67 -10.77 -15.10
N LEU A 15 6.65 -9.45 -15.23
CA LEU A 15 7.39 -8.67 -16.23
C LEU A 15 8.58 -7.90 -15.62
N ILE A 16 9.32 -8.51 -14.70
CA ILE A 16 10.48 -7.88 -14.04
C ILE A 16 11.68 -7.75 -14.98
N ASP A 17 11.81 -8.67 -15.94
CA ASP A 17 12.87 -8.59 -16.94
C ASP A 17 12.52 -7.58 -18.04
N PRO A 18 13.39 -6.59 -18.36
CA PRO A 18 13.12 -5.57 -19.37
C PRO A 18 12.82 -6.16 -20.76
N MET A 19 13.46 -7.28 -21.12
CA MET A 19 13.24 -7.92 -22.42
C MET A 19 11.87 -8.58 -22.50
N SER A 20 11.44 -9.24 -21.43
CA SER A 20 10.10 -9.83 -21.32
C SER A 20 9.02 -8.76 -21.39
N ALA A 21 9.18 -7.64 -20.68
CA ALA A 21 8.28 -6.50 -20.76
C ALA A 21 8.21 -5.89 -22.17
N ALA A 22 9.35 -5.74 -22.85
CA ALA A 22 9.38 -5.25 -24.22
C ALA A 22 8.66 -6.22 -25.19
N LYS A 23 8.84 -7.52 -25.03
CA LYS A 23 8.15 -8.54 -25.83
C LYS A 23 6.65 -8.48 -25.65
N ALA A 24 6.14 -8.32 -24.40
CA ALA A 24 4.71 -8.17 -24.11
C ALA A 24 4.11 -6.96 -24.83
N ILE A 25 4.82 -5.82 -24.83
CA ILE A 25 4.40 -4.60 -25.56
C ILE A 25 4.33 -4.87 -27.07
N VAL A 26 5.36 -5.49 -27.66
CA VAL A 26 5.43 -5.77 -29.10
C VAL A 26 4.37 -6.79 -29.51
N ALA A 27 4.06 -7.77 -28.65
CA ALA A 27 3.00 -8.75 -28.89
C ALA A 27 1.60 -8.11 -28.87
N GLY A 28 1.43 -6.94 -28.24
CA GLY A 28 0.17 -6.22 -28.19
C GLY A 28 -0.87 -6.84 -27.27
N HIS A 29 -0.50 -7.82 -26.44
CA HIS A 29 -1.42 -8.42 -25.48
C HIS A 29 -1.68 -7.41 -24.37
N THR A 30 -2.96 -7.26 -23.99
CA THR A 30 -3.37 -6.35 -22.94
C THR A 30 -4.26 -7.06 -21.92
N ARG A 31 -4.13 -6.64 -20.66
CA ARG A 31 -5.02 -7.02 -19.55
C ARG A 31 -5.69 -5.77 -19.00
N SER A 32 -6.99 -5.87 -18.70
CA SER A 32 -7.69 -4.83 -17.94
C SER A 32 -7.41 -5.02 -16.46
N ILE A 33 -7.12 -3.94 -15.76
CA ILE A 33 -6.92 -3.93 -14.31
C ILE A 33 -7.78 -2.85 -13.65
N ASP A 34 -7.98 -3.02 -12.38
CA ASP A 34 -8.73 -2.10 -11.54
C ASP A 34 -7.87 -0.90 -11.16
N THR A 35 -8.53 0.16 -10.72
CA THR A 35 -7.89 1.39 -10.27
C THR A 35 -8.67 1.92 -9.07
N ALA A 36 -7.99 2.28 -8.02
CA ALA A 36 -8.60 2.97 -6.89
C ALA A 36 -8.76 4.47 -7.21
N GLN A 37 -10.00 4.96 -7.20
CA GLN A 37 -10.30 6.40 -7.23
C GLN A 37 -10.28 6.91 -5.80
N ILE A 38 -9.49 7.96 -5.55
CA ILE A 38 -9.28 8.57 -4.24
C ILE A 38 -9.83 9.98 -4.27
N GLU A 39 -10.85 10.24 -3.49
CA GLU A 39 -11.41 11.58 -3.28
C GLU A 39 -10.83 12.18 -2.00
N MET A 40 -10.23 13.37 -2.10
CA MET A 40 -9.63 14.09 -0.98
C MET A 40 -9.76 15.61 -1.19
N ASN A 41 -10.38 16.33 -0.27
CA ASN A 41 -10.45 17.80 -0.29
C ASN A 41 -10.79 18.39 -1.68
N HIS A 42 -11.83 17.87 -2.36
CA HIS A 42 -12.27 18.25 -3.72
C HIS A 42 -11.26 17.90 -4.85
N ILE A 43 -10.24 17.12 -4.56
CA ILE A 43 -9.28 16.62 -5.56
C ILE A 43 -9.53 15.12 -5.73
N VAL A 44 -9.52 14.65 -6.97
CA VAL A 44 -9.57 13.23 -7.32
C VAL A 44 -8.19 12.79 -7.79
N ARG A 45 -7.72 11.68 -7.23
CA ARG A 45 -6.50 10.98 -7.66
C ARG A 45 -6.80 9.52 -7.91
N TYR A 46 -5.86 8.84 -8.55
CA TYR A 46 -5.96 7.42 -8.85
C TYR A 46 -4.71 6.70 -8.35
N SER A 47 -4.90 5.47 -7.89
CA SER A 47 -3.83 4.56 -7.48
C SER A 47 -4.03 3.22 -8.15
N ILE A 48 -2.95 2.61 -8.60
CA ILE A 48 -2.93 1.27 -9.20
C ILE A 48 -2.21 0.24 -8.33
N ASN A 49 -1.54 0.66 -7.27
CA ASN A 49 -0.76 -0.23 -6.40
C ASN A 49 -1.16 -0.10 -4.94
N LEU A 50 -0.85 1.04 -4.29
CA LEU A 50 -1.09 1.17 -2.85
C LEU A 50 -1.50 2.58 -2.41
N ILE A 51 -2.29 2.61 -1.33
CA ILE A 51 -2.62 3.81 -0.56
C ILE A 51 -2.23 3.54 0.88
N GLY A 52 -1.23 4.26 1.40
CA GLY A 52 -0.70 4.07 2.75
C GLY A 52 -0.92 5.27 3.66
N TRP A 53 -1.23 5.00 4.93
CA TRP A 53 -1.35 6.00 5.98
C TRP A 53 -0.74 5.50 7.28
N GLY A 54 -0.21 6.41 8.10
CA GLY A 54 0.37 6.10 9.40
C GLY A 54 1.85 5.71 9.31
N LEU A 55 2.27 4.67 10.02
CA LEU A 55 3.67 4.24 10.12
C LEU A 55 4.33 4.04 8.75
N VAL A 56 3.61 3.49 7.78
CA VAL A 56 4.15 3.23 6.43
C VAL A 56 4.49 4.52 5.69
N THR A 57 3.72 5.58 5.92
CA THR A 57 3.98 6.92 5.37
C THR A 57 5.18 7.57 6.07
N ASP A 58 5.29 7.42 7.40
CA ASP A 58 6.45 7.90 8.15
C ASP A 58 7.74 7.25 7.66
N VAL A 59 7.74 5.92 7.44
CA VAL A 59 8.86 5.17 6.87
C VAL A 59 9.22 5.70 5.47
N GLY A 60 8.24 5.90 4.60
CA GLY A 60 8.45 6.44 3.26
C GLY A 60 9.09 7.83 3.30
N ARG A 61 8.53 8.74 4.09
CA ARG A 61 9.05 10.10 4.26
C ARG A 61 10.48 10.12 4.79
N ARG A 62 10.79 9.29 5.79
CA ARG A 62 12.16 9.17 6.31
C ARG A 62 13.11 8.57 5.28
N ALA A 63 12.66 7.56 4.53
CA ALA A 63 13.48 6.95 3.48
C ALA A 63 13.84 7.94 2.38
N GLU A 64 12.97 8.90 2.07
CA GLU A 64 13.28 9.99 1.15
C GLU A 64 14.38 10.91 1.70
N ALA A 65 14.35 11.25 2.98
CA ALA A 65 15.40 12.04 3.63
C ALA A 65 16.75 11.29 3.72
N LEU A 66 16.70 9.95 3.73
CA LEU A 66 17.87 9.07 3.82
C LEU A 66 18.30 8.49 2.45
N ARG A 67 18.03 9.18 1.33
CA ARG A 67 18.39 8.73 -0.04
C ARG A 67 19.85 8.35 -0.20
N TRP A 68 20.73 9.03 0.50
CA TRP A 68 22.18 8.78 0.50
C TRP A 68 22.57 7.37 1.00
N LEU A 69 21.71 6.69 1.80
CA LEU A 69 21.90 5.30 2.24
C LEU A 69 21.58 4.26 1.13
N GLY A 70 21.16 4.70 -0.05
CA GLY A 70 20.82 3.82 -1.14
C GLY A 70 19.73 2.79 -0.75
N PRO A 71 19.89 1.50 -1.11
CA PRO A 71 18.87 0.47 -0.86
C PRO A 71 18.57 0.21 0.62
N ARG A 72 19.49 0.53 1.52
CA ARG A 72 19.35 0.32 2.98
C ARG A 72 18.40 1.33 3.64
N ARG A 73 18.08 2.45 2.96
CA ARG A 73 17.24 3.54 3.51
C ARG A 73 15.91 3.05 4.10
N TYR A 74 15.23 2.13 3.44
CA TYR A 74 13.93 1.62 3.91
C TYR A 74 14.05 0.80 5.19
N THR A 75 15.05 -0.08 5.28
CA THR A 75 15.29 -0.87 6.49
C THR A 75 15.63 0.02 7.69
N VAL A 76 16.54 0.98 7.50
CA VAL A 76 16.92 1.93 8.55
C VAL A 76 15.70 2.79 8.96
N SER A 77 14.93 3.30 7.98
CA SER A 77 13.74 4.08 8.25
C SER A 77 12.67 3.28 9.00
N SER A 78 12.44 2.02 8.63
CA SER A 78 11.49 1.15 9.33
C SER A 78 11.89 0.94 10.79
N ILE A 79 13.16 0.67 11.06
CA ILE A 79 13.66 0.51 12.44
C ILE A 79 13.42 1.78 13.24
N ILE A 80 13.80 2.94 12.70
CA ILE A 80 13.65 4.22 13.39
C ILE A 80 12.18 4.53 13.64
N GLU A 81 11.30 4.37 12.63
CA GLU A 81 9.89 4.72 12.76
C GLU A 81 9.13 3.75 13.67
N ILE A 82 9.51 2.47 13.72
CA ILE A 82 8.95 1.54 14.72
C ILE A 82 9.32 1.98 16.14
N LEU A 83 10.54 2.44 16.36
CA LEU A 83 10.96 2.96 17.66
C LEU A 83 10.25 4.27 18.03
N LEU A 84 10.06 5.16 17.06
CA LEU A 84 9.38 6.45 17.23
C LEU A 84 7.86 6.38 17.07
N ARG A 85 7.30 5.21 16.81
CA ARG A 85 5.91 4.97 16.46
C ARG A 85 4.94 5.93 17.16
N LYS A 86 4.08 6.53 16.36
CA LYS A 86 2.93 7.33 16.78
C LYS A 86 1.65 6.57 16.50
N ASN A 87 0.75 6.58 17.45
CA ASN A 87 -0.62 6.11 17.23
C ASN A 87 -1.45 7.28 16.73
N ARG A 88 -2.41 6.99 15.86
CA ARG A 88 -3.29 7.99 15.24
C ARG A 88 -4.73 7.56 15.37
N ARG A 89 -5.52 8.36 16.08
CA ARG A 89 -6.94 8.12 16.19
C ARG A 89 -7.64 8.46 14.89
N ALA A 90 -8.49 7.53 14.43
CA ALA A 90 -9.25 7.73 13.19
C ALA A 90 -10.57 6.95 13.22
N THR A 91 -11.47 7.37 12.34
CA THR A 91 -12.62 6.56 11.92
C THR A 91 -12.28 5.95 10.56
N LEU A 92 -12.23 4.64 10.51
CA LEU A 92 -12.09 3.85 9.27
C LEU A 92 -13.44 3.23 8.93
N VAL A 93 -13.94 3.49 7.74
CA VAL A 93 -15.16 2.86 7.20
C VAL A 93 -14.73 1.93 6.08
N VAL A 94 -15.08 0.65 6.16
CA VAL A 94 -14.78 -0.38 5.14
C VAL A 94 -16.11 -0.94 4.68
N ASP A 95 -16.51 -0.61 3.46
CA ASP A 95 -17.88 -0.79 2.96
C ASP A 95 -18.91 -0.28 4.00
N ASP A 96 -19.69 -1.17 4.60
CA ASP A 96 -20.74 -0.82 5.58
C ASP A 96 -20.27 -0.89 7.05
N LYS A 97 -18.98 -1.22 7.31
CA LYS A 97 -18.45 -1.40 8.67
C LYS A 97 -17.63 -0.21 9.12
N THR A 98 -17.91 0.30 10.31
CA THR A 98 -17.20 1.44 10.90
C THR A 98 -16.33 1.00 12.07
N PHE A 99 -15.08 1.40 12.05
CA PHE A 99 -14.09 1.17 13.10
C PHE A 99 -13.59 2.52 13.63
N VAL A 100 -13.70 2.75 14.93
CA VAL A 100 -13.16 3.96 15.58
C VAL A 100 -12.11 3.50 16.58
N ASN A 101 -10.84 3.72 16.24
CA ASN A 101 -9.74 3.21 17.06
C ASN A 101 -8.48 4.10 16.90
N ASP A 102 -7.47 3.81 17.71
CA ASP A 102 -6.10 4.26 17.49
C ASP A 102 -5.38 3.24 16.59
N PHE A 103 -4.85 3.71 15.48
CA PHE A 103 -4.17 2.86 14.51
C PHE A 103 -2.67 3.13 14.48
N THR A 104 -1.90 2.08 14.23
CA THR A 104 -0.49 2.18 13.87
C THR A 104 -0.35 2.52 12.39
N PHE A 105 -1.11 1.85 11.52
CA PHE A 105 -1.22 2.16 10.10
C PHE A 105 -2.44 1.52 9.45
N VAL A 106 -2.83 2.06 8.31
CA VAL A 106 -3.76 1.48 7.35
C VAL A 106 -3.08 1.50 5.98
N VAL A 107 -3.04 0.35 5.32
CA VAL A 107 -2.56 0.21 3.93
C VAL A 107 -3.62 -0.47 3.11
N ALA A 108 -3.97 0.12 1.98
CA ALA A 108 -4.88 -0.45 1.01
C ALA A 108 -4.11 -0.74 -0.29
N CYS A 109 -4.19 -1.95 -0.79
CA CYS A 109 -3.42 -2.43 -1.93
C CYS A 109 -4.35 -2.99 -3.01
N ASN A 110 -4.08 -2.65 -4.28
CA ASN A 110 -4.71 -3.25 -5.46
C ASN A 110 -3.82 -4.35 -6.07
N SER A 111 -2.61 -4.52 -5.56
CA SER A 111 -1.64 -5.49 -6.04
C SER A 111 -0.92 -6.17 -4.87
N ILE A 112 -0.39 -7.38 -5.10
CA ILE A 112 0.26 -8.19 -4.06
C ILE A 112 1.51 -7.48 -3.52
N HIS A 113 2.36 -7.00 -4.44
CA HIS A 113 3.69 -6.54 -4.09
C HIS A 113 3.76 -5.03 -3.87
N ILE A 114 4.49 -4.66 -2.84
CA ILE A 114 5.00 -3.29 -2.65
C ILE A 114 6.51 -3.33 -2.64
N GLY A 115 7.17 -2.25 -2.95
CA GLY A 115 8.61 -2.07 -3.05
C GLY A 115 9.49 -3.28 -2.73
N LYS A 116 10.39 -3.64 -3.62
CA LYS A 116 11.37 -4.73 -3.47
C LYS A 116 10.80 -6.14 -3.20
N GLY A 117 9.61 -6.44 -3.71
CA GLY A 117 9.02 -7.77 -3.63
C GLY A 117 8.42 -8.13 -2.27
N MET A 118 8.15 -7.16 -1.41
CA MET A 118 7.34 -7.39 -0.20
C MET A 118 5.88 -7.64 -0.60
N LYS A 119 5.31 -8.74 -0.13
CA LYS A 119 3.92 -9.15 -0.39
C LYS A 119 2.99 -8.54 0.64
N MET A 120 2.69 -7.23 0.51
CA MET A 120 1.83 -6.53 1.48
C MET A 120 0.42 -7.12 1.50
N ALA A 121 -0.18 -7.37 0.34
CA ALA A 121 -1.52 -7.91 0.21
C ALA A 121 -1.46 -9.25 -0.56
N PRO A 122 -1.11 -10.37 0.09
CA PRO A 122 -0.84 -11.64 -0.61
C PRO A 122 -2.05 -12.24 -1.33
N TYR A 123 -3.26 -11.77 -1.05
CA TYR A 123 -4.49 -12.23 -1.67
C TYR A 123 -5.08 -11.23 -2.69
N ALA A 124 -4.39 -10.11 -2.96
CA ALA A 124 -4.86 -9.10 -3.89
C ALA A 124 -4.92 -9.63 -5.33
N GLU A 125 -6.00 -9.30 -6.02
CA GLU A 125 -6.21 -9.55 -7.44
C GLU A 125 -6.40 -8.23 -8.18
N LEU A 126 -5.79 -8.10 -9.37
CA LEU A 126 -5.76 -6.84 -10.11
C LEU A 126 -7.09 -6.49 -10.82
N ASP A 127 -8.08 -7.39 -10.84
CA ASP A 127 -9.27 -7.28 -11.69
C ASP A 127 -10.56 -7.84 -11.05
N ASP A 128 -10.59 -8.00 -9.72
CA ASP A 128 -11.76 -8.50 -8.99
C ASP A 128 -12.75 -7.40 -8.55
N GLY A 129 -12.32 -6.12 -8.60
CA GLY A 129 -13.10 -4.95 -8.18
C GLY A 129 -12.98 -4.65 -6.69
N LEU A 130 -12.02 -5.27 -6.00
CA LEU A 130 -11.78 -5.08 -4.57
C LEU A 130 -10.43 -4.42 -4.32
N ILE A 131 -10.29 -3.84 -3.17
CA ILE A 131 -9.02 -3.36 -2.61
C ILE A 131 -8.75 -4.09 -1.29
N ASP A 132 -7.52 -4.50 -1.09
CA ASP A 132 -7.09 -5.27 0.07
C ASP A 132 -6.54 -4.34 1.14
N LEU A 133 -7.25 -4.24 2.27
CA LEU A 133 -6.86 -3.38 3.38
C LEU A 133 -6.17 -4.19 4.48
N LEU A 134 -5.00 -3.73 4.86
CA LEU A 134 -4.28 -4.19 6.05
C LEU A 134 -4.35 -3.10 7.10
N VAL A 135 -4.93 -3.45 8.23
CA VAL A 135 -5.17 -2.54 9.35
C VAL A 135 -4.42 -3.08 10.56
N VAL A 136 -3.59 -2.24 11.15
CA VAL A 136 -2.87 -2.58 12.38
C VAL A 136 -3.18 -1.55 13.46
N ASP A 137 -3.82 -2.02 14.52
CA ASP A 137 -4.20 -1.20 15.68
C ASP A 137 -2.99 -0.77 16.50
N ALA A 138 -3.20 0.23 17.34
CA ALA A 138 -2.19 0.76 18.25
C ALA A 138 -1.74 -0.23 19.35
N ASN A 139 -2.48 -1.29 19.59
CA ASN A 139 -2.18 -2.30 20.60
C ASN A 139 -0.95 -3.16 20.28
N ILE A 140 -0.50 -3.21 19.03
CA ILE A 140 0.69 -3.94 18.66
C ILE A 140 1.94 -3.35 19.35
N THR A 141 2.75 -4.21 19.97
CA THR A 141 4.00 -3.75 20.59
C THR A 141 5.11 -3.52 19.56
N ARG A 142 6.13 -2.72 19.90
CA ARG A 142 7.30 -2.52 19.04
C ARG A 142 8.02 -3.84 18.73
N GLN A 143 8.15 -4.73 19.73
CA GLN A 143 8.76 -6.05 19.54
C GLN A 143 7.97 -6.89 18.52
N ARG A 144 6.65 -6.85 18.59
CA ARG A 144 5.78 -7.52 17.62
C ARG A 144 5.94 -6.94 16.22
N LEU A 145 5.98 -5.63 16.06
CA LEU A 145 6.25 -5.00 14.76
C LEU A 145 7.57 -5.49 14.16
N PHE A 146 8.65 -5.57 14.96
CA PHE A 146 9.93 -6.12 14.49
C PHE A 146 9.85 -7.60 14.10
N SER A 147 9.05 -8.41 14.81
CA SER A 147 8.89 -9.83 14.47
C SER A 147 7.99 -10.06 13.25
N VAL A 148 7.04 -9.16 12.99
CA VAL A 148 6.12 -9.23 11.85
C VAL A 148 6.76 -8.68 10.57
N LEU A 149 7.64 -7.69 10.66
CA LEU A 149 8.26 -7.03 9.51
C LEU A 149 8.92 -8.00 8.50
N PRO A 150 9.71 -9.03 8.90
CA PRO A 150 10.28 -9.99 7.95
C PRO A 150 9.22 -10.83 7.21
N LYS A 151 8.06 -11.07 7.83
CA LYS A 151 6.95 -11.84 7.26
C LYS A 151 6.25 -11.17 6.08
N LEU A 152 6.54 -9.88 5.83
CA LEU A 152 6.10 -9.18 4.62
C LEU A 152 6.70 -9.78 3.33
N PHE A 153 7.86 -10.44 3.40
CA PHE A 153 8.50 -10.99 2.21
C PHE A 153 7.86 -12.29 1.72
N ASP A 154 7.29 -13.08 2.62
CA ASP A 154 6.56 -14.31 2.28
C ASP A 154 5.03 -14.15 2.34
N GLY A 155 4.53 -13.00 2.84
CA GLY A 155 3.11 -12.70 2.96
C GLY A 155 2.44 -13.30 4.20
N THR A 156 3.19 -13.95 5.11
CA THR A 156 2.60 -14.62 6.29
C THR A 156 2.22 -13.67 7.42
N HIS A 157 2.57 -12.39 7.32
CA HIS A 157 2.18 -11.35 8.28
C HIS A 157 0.65 -11.19 8.40
N VAL A 158 -0.11 -11.52 7.36
CA VAL A 158 -1.59 -11.44 7.39
C VAL A 158 -2.23 -12.47 8.31
N ASN A 159 -1.48 -13.49 8.76
CA ASN A 159 -1.94 -14.48 9.72
C ASN A 159 -1.66 -14.06 11.18
N GLU A 160 -1.06 -12.90 11.40
CA GLU A 160 -0.76 -12.41 12.72
C GLU A 160 -2.02 -11.81 13.37
N PRO A 161 -2.27 -12.08 14.66
CA PRO A 161 -3.50 -11.65 15.32
C PRO A 161 -3.67 -10.12 15.41
N GLU A 162 -2.57 -9.37 15.27
CA GLU A 162 -2.59 -7.91 15.29
C GLU A 162 -2.82 -7.28 13.91
N VAL A 163 -2.92 -8.09 12.85
CA VAL A 163 -3.16 -7.64 11.48
C VAL A 163 -4.57 -8.02 11.06
N ALA A 164 -5.45 -7.03 10.93
CA ALA A 164 -6.76 -7.24 10.33
C ALA A 164 -6.66 -7.07 8.81
N TYR A 165 -7.15 -8.07 8.08
CA TYR A 165 -7.18 -8.09 6.62
C TYR A 165 -8.61 -8.01 6.12
N HIS A 166 -8.92 -7.06 5.25
CA HIS A 166 -10.24 -6.86 4.66
C HIS A 166 -10.13 -6.73 3.16
N GLN A 167 -11.10 -7.28 2.43
CA GLN A 167 -11.32 -6.98 1.02
C GLN A 167 -12.60 -6.17 0.89
N ALA A 168 -12.56 -5.06 0.18
CA ALA A 168 -13.68 -4.11 0.09
C ALA A 168 -13.75 -3.43 -1.28
N SER A 169 -14.94 -3.03 -1.69
CA SER A 169 -15.14 -2.23 -2.90
C SER A 169 -14.87 -0.74 -2.65
N SER A 170 -14.93 -0.33 -1.38
CA SER A 170 -14.71 1.06 -0.97
C SER A 170 -14.26 1.16 0.48
N PHE A 171 -13.55 2.24 0.81
CA PHE A 171 -13.26 2.60 2.18
C PHE A 171 -13.13 4.11 2.34
N SER A 172 -13.31 4.60 3.57
CA SER A 172 -13.04 5.98 3.93
C SER A 172 -12.22 6.04 5.21
N LEU A 173 -11.32 7.02 5.28
CA LEU A 173 -10.44 7.22 6.43
C LEU A 173 -10.52 8.69 6.88
N PHE A 174 -10.95 8.88 8.12
CA PHE A 174 -11.16 10.17 8.77
C PHE A 174 -10.33 10.24 10.06
N PRO A 175 -9.05 10.62 10.02
CA PRO A 175 -8.26 10.82 11.24
C PRO A 175 -8.67 12.12 11.95
N GLU A 176 -8.42 12.19 13.26
CA GLU A 176 -8.63 13.42 14.04
C GLU A 176 -7.71 14.57 13.63
N THR A 177 -6.57 14.26 13.06
CA THR A 177 -5.62 15.23 12.52
C THR A 177 -5.23 14.82 11.11
N ASP A 178 -5.31 15.76 10.18
CA ASP A 178 -4.90 15.52 8.80
C ASP A 178 -3.45 15.05 8.72
N ASP A 179 -3.21 14.05 7.91
CA ASP A 179 -1.89 13.46 7.73
C ASP A 179 -1.63 13.17 6.26
N ILE A 180 -0.36 13.16 5.89
CA ILE A 180 0.07 12.90 4.52
C ILE A 180 -0.15 11.43 4.15
N LEU A 181 -0.41 11.18 2.89
CA LEU A 181 -0.60 9.84 2.31
C LEU A 181 0.61 9.42 1.49
N ASN A 182 0.79 8.10 1.42
CA ASN A 182 1.64 7.46 0.42
C ASN A 182 0.73 6.87 -0.66
N ILE A 183 0.74 7.42 -1.86
CA ILE A 183 -0.01 6.91 -3.01
C ILE A 183 1.01 6.42 -4.03
N ASP A 184 1.00 5.12 -4.31
CA ASP A 184 1.90 4.44 -5.27
C ASP A 184 3.40 4.73 -5.05
N GLY A 185 3.81 4.97 -3.80
CA GLY A 185 5.20 5.26 -3.43
C GLY A 185 5.53 6.76 -3.35
N GLU A 186 4.60 7.64 -3.70
CA GLU A 186 4.75 9.08 -3.61
C GLU A 186 4.05 9.66 -2.37
N MET A 187 4.70 10.59 -1.69
CA MET A 187 4.14 11.30 -0.54
C MET A 187 3.26 12.45 -1.03
N VAL A 188 2.00 12.18 -1.34
CA VAL A 188 1.08 13.13 -1.96
C VAL A 188 -0.33 13.04 -1.37
N GLY A 189 -1.00 14.20 -1.29
CA GLY A 189 -2.33 14.28 -0.73
C GLY A 189 -2.35 14.17 0.79
N THR A 190 -3.51 14.42 1.35
CA THR A 190 -3.76 14.36 2.80
C THR A 190 -5.10 13.74 3.08
N THR A 191 -5.26 13.15 4.25
CA THR A 191 -6.57 12.76 4.80
C THR A 191 -7.42 14.02 5.07
N PRO A 192 -8.77 13.90 5.19
CA PRO A 192 -9.56 12.68 5.03
C PRO A 192 -9.66 12.22 3.57
N ILE A 193 -9.93 10.92 3.38
CA ILE A 193 -10.11 10.33 2.05
C ILE A 193 -11.32 9.42 1.98
N THR A 194 -11.91 9.33 0.78
CA THR A 194 -12.85 8.28 0.38
C THR A 194 -12.29 7.60 -0.87
N VAL A 195 -12.26 6.28 -0.84
CA VAL A 195 -11.70 5.46 -1.92
C VAL A 195 -12.77 4.51 -2.45
N ARG A 196 -12.84 4.40 -3.77
CA ARG A 196 -13.73 3.47 -4.48
C ARG A 196 -12.96 2.75 -5.57
N MET A 197 -13.16 1.45 -5.68
CA MET A 197 -12.59 0.67 -6.78
C MET A 197 -13.37 0.89 -8.06
N LEU A 198 -12.65 1.15 -9.13
CA LEU A 198 -13.14 1.22 -10.49
C LEU A 198 -12.67 -0.03 -11.23
N LYS A 199 -13.61 -0.97 -11.41
CA LYS A 199 -13.30 -2.26 -12.03
C LYS A 199 -12.93 -2.11 -13.49
N HIS A 200 -11.85 -2.78 -13.91
CA HIS A 200 -11.34 -2.82 -15.28
C HIS A 200 -11.12 -1.43 -15.91
N ALA A 201 -10.74 -0.44 -15.09
CA ALA A 201 -10.68 0.97 -15.49
C ALA A 201 -9.54 1.30 -16.46
N ILE A 202 -8.46 0.53 -16.44
CA ILE A 202 -7.30 0.74 -17.32
C ILE A 202 -6.87 -0.55 -18.01
N LYS A 203 -6.24 -0.40 -19.19
CA LYS A 203 -5.61 -1.50 -19.91
C LYS A 203 -4.10 -1.33 -19.87
N ILE A 204 -3.39 -2.39 -19.58
CA ILE A 204 -1.93 -2.45 -19.56
C ILE A 204 -1.43 -3.57 -20.45
N PHE A 205 -0.22 -3.44 -20.95
CA PHE A 205 0.46 -4.54 -21.65
C PHE A 205 0.91 -5.58 -20.60
N ALA A 206 0.54 -6.86 -20.83
CA ALA A 206 0.84 -7.97 -19.95
C ALA A 206 0.98 -9.29 -20.72
#